data_0a417df688900218f53570f75e67610c
#
_entry.id   0a417df688900218f53570f75e67610c
#
_cell.length_a   1.000
_cell.length_b   1.000
_cell.length_c   1.000
_cell.angle_alpha   90.00
_cell.angle_beta   90.00
_cell.angle_gamma   90.00
#
_symmetry.space_group_name_H-M   'P 1'
#
loop_
_entity.id
_entity.type
_entity.pdbx_description
1 polymer ?
#
loop_
_entity_poly.entity_id
_entity_poly.type
_entity_poly.pdbx_seq_one_letter_code
_entity_poly.pdbx_strand_id
1 'polypeptide(L)'
;MKQDLEQLKLLAIFHYVVAGMAAMVACIPFLHLFMGLALATGALGDSDPEARPVGLVIMVFAAFFIVVGWTFAALVAFAGRSLQTRRRYTYCLVMGGVECIFMPVGTVLGVFTIIVLVRDSVKALFGRPVTSDAATPVAED
;
A
#
# COMPACT_ATOMS: atom_id res chain seq x y z
N MET A 1 -5.94 -22.82 -13.52
CA MET A 1 -6.87 -22.52 -12.40
C MET A 1 -6.28 -22.76 -11.02
N LYS A 2 -5.72 -23.93 -10.66
CA LYS A 2 -5.10 -24.14 -9.33
C LYS A 2 -3.89 -23.21 -9.11
N GLN A 3 -3.03 -23.09 -10.12
CA GLN A 3 -1.85 -22.22 -10.06
C GLN A 3 -2.22 -20.73 -9.89
N ASP A 4 -3.28 -20.26 -10.54
CA ASP A 4 -3.70 -18.86 -10.43
C ASP A 4 -4.24 -18.55 -9.03
N LEU A 5 -4.91 -19.51 -8.39
CA LEU A 5 -5.38 -19.41 -7.01
C LEU A 5 -4.22 -19.37 -6.00
N GLU A 6 -3.17 -20.16 -6.24
CA GLU A 6 -1.97 -20.15 -5.42
C GLU A 6 -1.20 -18.84 -5.57
N GLN A 7 -1.08 -18.33 -6.79
CA GLN A 7 -0.45 -17.04 -7.06
C GLN A 7 -1.20 -15.88 -6.39
N LEU A 8 -2.54 -15.85 -6.46
CA LEU A 8 -3.35 -14.86 -5.76
C LEU A 8 -3.19 -14.94 -4.24
N LYS A 9 -3.07 -16.15 -3.71
CA LYS A 9 -2.87 -16.36 -2.27
C LYS A 9 -1.49 -15.89 -1.81
N LEU A 10 -0.45 -16.21 -2.59
CA LEU A 10 0.91 -15.72 -2.37
C LEU A 10 0.95 -14.18 -2.42
N LEU A 11 0.33 -13.60 -3.44
CA LEU A 11 0.27 -12.16 -3.63
C LEU A 11 -0.42 -11.47 -2.44
N ALA A 12 -1.51 -12.03 -1.95
CA ALA A 12 -2.19 -11.51 -0.77
C ALA A 12 -1.32 -11.58 0.49
N ILE A 13 -0.55 -12.65 0.67
CA ILE A 13 0.41 -12.78 1.79
C ILE A 13 1.48 -11.69 1.69
N PHE A 14 2.03 -11.44 0.51
CA PHE A 14 3.00 -10.38 0.30
C PHE A 14 2.44 -9.00 0.64
N HIS A 15 1.18 -8.71 0.27
CA HIS A 15 0.53 -7.46 0.66
C HIS A 15 0.42 -7.31 2.18
N TYR A 16 0.10 -8.38 2.91
CA TYR A 16 0.08 -8.33 4.37
C TYR A 16 1.47 -8.10 4.97
N VAL A 17 2.51 -8.70 4.40
CA VAL A 17 3.90 -8.48 4.84
C VAL A 17 4.28 -7.02 4.62
N VAL A 18 3.99 -6.46 3.44
CA VAL A 18 4.28 -5.06 3.12
C VAL A 18 3.45 -4.11 4.00
N ALA A 19 2.19 -4.43 4.25
CA ALA A 19 1.35 -3.65 5.18
C ALA A 19 1.92 -3.65 6.60
N GLY A 20 2.41 -4.79 7.09
CA GLY A 20 3.09 -4.90 8.38
C GLY A 20 4.37 -4.08 8.44
N MET A 21 5.21 -4.15 7.41
CA MET A 21 6.41 -3.32 7.30
C MET A 21 6.07 -1.82 7.24
N ALA A 22 5.07 -1.44 6.46
CA ALA A 22 4.62 -0.06 6.39
C ALA A 22 4.10 0.45 7.74
N ALA A 23 3.36 -0.38 8.48
CA ALA A 23 2.91 -0.05 9.82
C ALA A 23 4.08 0.11 10.81
N MET A 24 5.11 -0.73 10.73
CA MET A 24 6.32 -0.59 11.55
C MET A 24 7.06 0.72 11.24
N VAL A 25 7.23 1.05 9.97
CA VAL A 25 7.84 2.32 9.55
C VAL A 25 7.00 3.52 10.01
N ALA A 26 5.67 3.41 9.95
CA ALA A 26 4.74 4.44 10.44
C ALA A 26 4.80 4.66 11.96
N CYS A 27 5.47 3.77 12.71
CA CYS A 27 5.75 3.98 14.13
C CYS A 27 6.97 4.88 14.40
N ILE A 28 7.88 5.05 13.42
CA ILE A 28 9.08 5.90 13.61
C ILE A 28 8.73 7.35 13.96
N PRO A 29 7.75 8.00 13.30
CA PRO A 29 7.38 9.37 13.62
C PRO A 29 6.82 9.57 15.05
N PHE A 30 6.45 8.50 15.78
CA PHE A 30 6.06 8.63 17.19
C PHE A 30 7.20 9.19 18.06
N LEU A 31 8.46 8.81 17.76
CA LEU A 31 9.62 9.38 18.45
C LEU A 31 9.71 10.89 18.22
N HIS A 32 9.46 11.35 16.99
CA HIS A 32 9.45 12.76 16.64
C HIS A 32 8.27 13.49 17.29
N LEU A 33 7.12 12.81 17.41
CA LEU A 33 5.95 13.35 18.10
C LEU A 33 6.26 13.61 19.58
N PHE A 34 6.88 12.63 20.28
CA PHE A 34 7.27 12.79 21.67
C PHE A 34 8.33 13.86 21.86
N MET A 35 9.32 13.92 20.96
CA MET A 35 10.35 14.96 20.99
C MET A 35 9.77 16.35 20.73
N GLY A 36 8.87 16.48 19.76
CA GLY A 36 8.16 17.75 19.49
C GLY A 36 7.30 18.20 20.67
N LEU A 37 6.62 17.25 21.32
CA LEU A 37 5.84 17.51 22.53
C LEU A 37 6.74 17.99 23.69
N ALA A 38 7.87 17.33 23.93
CA ALA A 38 8.81 17.67 24.98
C ALA A 38 9.42 19.07 24.79
N LEU A 39 9.75 19.44 23.54
CA LEU A 39 10.19 20.79 23.17
C LEU A 39 9.07 21.83 23.34
N ALA A 40 7.86 21.53 22.90
CA ALA A 40 6.72 22.46 22.99
C ALA A 40 6.29 22.74 24.44
N THR A 41 6.43 21.75 25.34
CA THR A 41 6.05 21.88 26.76
C THR A 41 7.20 22.35 27.66
N GLY A 42 8.44 22.40 27.15
CA GLY A 42 9.62 22.72 27.96
C GLY A 42 10.04 21.60 28.91
N ALA A 43 9.56 20.36 28.71
CA ALA A 43 9.87 19.21 29.56
C ALA A 43 11.35 18.82 29.56
N LEU A 44 12.15 19.28 28.58
CA LEU A 44 13.59 19.07 28.50
C LEU A 44 14.43 20.10 29.26
N GLY A 45 13.77 20.99 30.03
CA GLY A 45 14.48 21.94 30.92
C GLY A 45 14.86 23.28 30.28
N ASP A 46 14.76 23.42 28.97
CA ASP A 46 14.96 24.67 28.25
C ASP A 46 13.62 25.37 28.02
N SER A 47 13.38 26.44 28.75
CA SER A 47 12.21 27.32 28.59
C SER A 47 12.43 28.35 27.48
N ASP A 48 13.24 28.02 26.46
CA ASP A 48 13.54 28.94 25.38
C ASP A 48 12.27 29.22 24.56
N PRO A 49 11.81 30.48 24.49
CA PRO A 49 10.61 30.84 23.75
C PRO A 49 10.66 30.45 22.27
N GLU A 50 11.87 30.35 21.70
CA GLU A 50 12.05 29.94 20.30
C GLU A 50 11.95 28.45 20.09
N ALA A 51 12.14 27.61 21.09
CA ALA A 51 12.03 26.17 21.00
C ALA A 51 10.56 25.69 20.85
N ARG A 52 9.61 26.43 21.41
CA ARG A 52 8.17 26.08 21.36
C ARG A 52 7.61 26.00 19.95
N PRO A 53 7.76 27.00 19.07
CA PRO A 53 7.24 26.92 17.70
C PRO A 53 7.90 25.79 16.90
N VAL A 54 9.19 25.53 17.12
CA VAL A 54 9.91 24.41 16.48
C VAL A 54 9.33 23.06 16.93
N GLY A 55 9.10 22.88 18.22
CA GLY A 55 8.46 21.68 18.78
C GLY A 55 7.07 21.44 18.20
N LEU A 56 6.27 22.50 18.02
CA LEU A 56 4.93 22.44 17.44
C LEU A 56 4.98 22.02 15.97
N VAL A 57 5.90 22.57 15.19
CA VAL A 57 6.09 22.19 13.78
C VAL A 57 6.47 20.70 13.67
N ILE A 58 7.43 20.22 14.46
CA ILE A 58 7.84 18.82 14.48
C ILE A 58 6.65 17.92 14.84
N MET A 59 5.85 18.31 15.84
CA MET A 59 4.68 17.56 16.29
C MET A 59 3.62 17.45 15.19
N VAL A 60 3.31 18.54 14.50
CA VAL A 60 2.33 18.54 13.40
C VAL A 60 2.81 17.68 12.24
N PHE A 61 4.07 17.79 11.85
CA PHE A 61 4.66 16.96 10.81
C PHE A 61 4.63 15.47 11.19
N ALA A 62 5.04 15.13 12.41
CA ALA A 62 5.03 13.76 12.89
C ALA A 62 3.60 13.19 12.90
N ALA A 63 2.61 13.94 13.40
CA ALA A 63 1.22 13.53 13.40
C ALA A 63 0.70 13.29 11.98
N PHE A 64 1.03 14.16 11.04
CA PHE A 64 0.66 13.99 9.63
C PHE A 64 1.23 12.69 9.04
N PHE A 65 2.53 12.41 9.24
CA PHE A 65 3.15 11.19 8.75
C PHE A 65 2.61 9.92 9.40
N ILE A 66 2.25 9.98 10.68
CA ILE A 66 1.59 8.86 11.37
C ILE A 66 0.25 8.55 10.70
N VAL A 67 -0.60 9.56 10.51
CA VAL A 67 -1.92 9.36 9.90
C VAL A 67 -1.80 8.84 8.47
N VAL A 68 -0.93 9.42 7.66
CA VAL A 68 -0.69 8.99 6.28
C VAL A 68 -0.14 7.56 6.23
N GLY A 69 0.86 7.25 7.07
CA GLY A 69 1.50 5.93 7.11
C GLY A 69 0.52 4.82 7.53
N TRP A 70 -0.26 5.05 8.56
CA TRP A 70 -1.27 4.09 9.02
C TRP A 70 -2.41 3.91 8.00
N THR A 71 -2.84 5.01 7.36
CA THR A 71 -3.84 4.95 6.30
C THR A 71 -3.32 4.11 5.12
N PHE A 72 -2.08 4.34 4.71
CA PHE A 72 -1.44 3.56 3.65
C PHE A 72 -1.34 2.08 4.01
N ALA A 73 -0.86 1.75 5.21
CA ALA A 73 -0.77 0.37 5.68
C ALA A 73 -2.15 -0.33 5.69
N ALA A 74 -3.20 0.37 6.13
CA ALA A 74 -4.57 -0.13 6.10
C ALA A 74 -5.07 -0.37 4.68
N LEU A 75 -4.79 0.54 3.73
CA LEU A 75 -5.17 0.38 2.32
C LEU A 75 -4.47 -0.81 1.67
N VAL A 76 -3.17 -1.02 1.93
CA VAL A 76 -2.42 -2.19 1.44
C VAL A 76 -2.96 -3.48 2.04
N ALA A 77 -3.26 -3.51 3.34
CA ALA A 77 -3.87 -4.67 3.99
C ALA A 77 -5.26 -4.99 3.40
N PHE A 78 -6.05 -3.95 3.09
CA PHE A 78 -7.35 -4.09 2.46
C PHE A 78 -7.23 -4.61 1.01
N ALA A 79 -6.18 -4.22 0.27
CA ALA A 79 -5.87 -4.78 -1.05
C ALA A 79 -5.55 -6.27 -0.95
N GLY A 80 -4.73 -6.70 0.01
CA GLY A 80 -4.46 -8.11 0.30
C GLY A 80 -5.74 -8.91 0.59
N ARG A 81 -6.65 -8.36 1.38
CA ARG A 81 -7.96 -8.97 1.66
C ARG A 81 -8.84 -9.05 0.39
N SER A 82 -8.83 -8.00 -0.43
CA SER A 82 -9.61 -7.96 -1.68
C SER A 82 -9.11 -8.99 -2.69
N LEU A 83 -7.81 -9.25 -2.73
CA LEU A 83 -7.20 -10.33 -3.53
C LEU A 83 -7.68 -11.71 -3.07
N GLN A 84 -7.70 -11.97 -1.75
CA GLN A 84 -8.19 -13.24 -1.20
C GLN A 84 -9.67 -13.48 -1.48
N THR A 85 -10.50 -12.44 -1.36
CA THR A 85 -11.94 -12.53 -1.58
C THR A 85 -12.34 -12.39 -3.04
N ARG A 86 -11.38 -12.17 -3.95
CA ARG A 86 -11.59 -11.95 -5.39
C ARG A 86 -12.62 -10.86 -5.69
N ARG A 87 -12.63 -9.82 -4.87
CA ARG A 87 -13.53 -8.67 -5.02
C ARG A 87 -12.74 -7.42 -5.38
N ARG A 88 -13.39 -6.47 -6.06
CA ARG A 88 -12.85 -5.14 -6.37
C ARG A 88 -11.54 -5.18 -7.17
N TYR A 89 -11.55 -5.88 -8.31
CA TYR A 89 -10.42 -5.95 -9.25
C TYR A 89 -9.74 -4.61 -9.49
N THR A 90 -10.52 -3.56 -9.81
CA THR A 90 -10.00 -2.22 -10.09
C THR A 90 -9.25 -1.63 -8.89
N TYR A 91 -9.72 -1.88 -7.67
CA TYR A 91 -9.05 -1.42 -6.46
C TYR A 91 -7.66 -2.07 -6.29
N CYS A 92 -7.56 -3.38 -6.51
CA CYS A 92 -6.30 -4.11 -6.44
C CYS A 92 -5.31 -3.62 -7.51
N LEU A 93 -5.81 -3.31 -8.71
CA LEU A 93 -4.99 -2.78 -9.79
C LEU A 93 -4.45 -1.38 -9.47
N VAL A 94 -5.30 -0.48 -8.96
CA VAL A 94 -4.92 0.87 -8.55
C VAL A 94 -3.92 0.83 -7.40
N MET A 95 -4.16 -0.01 -6.39
CA MET A 95 -3.23 -0.16 -5.27
C MET A 95 -1.87 -0.71 -5.70
N GLY A 96 -1.83 -1.69 -6.63
CA GLY A 96 -0.59 -2.14 -7.24
C GLY A 96 0.16 -1.01 -7.94
N GLY A 97 -0.53 -0.10 -8.61
CA GLY A 97 0.07 1.11 -9.20
C GLY A 97 0.62 2.08 -8.15
N VAL A 98 -0.12 2.31 -7.06
CA VAL A 98 0.33 3.16 -5.95
C VAL A 98 1.54 2.57 -5.24
N GLU A 99 1.56 1.25 -5.04
CA GLU A 99 2.70 0.55 -4.44
C GLU A 99 3.98 0.71 -5.27
N CYS A 100 3.89 0.83 -6.59
CA CYS A 100 5.05 1.05 -7.46
C CYS A 100 5.81 2.35 -7.14
N ILE A 101 5.18 3.33 -6.49
CA ILE A 101 5.82 4.59 -6.08
C ILE A 101 6.78 4.35 -4.90
N PHE A 102 6.53 3.33 -4.09
CA PHE A 102 7.33 3.01 -2.90
C PHE A 102 8.51 2.09 -3.24
N MET A 103 9.60 2.67 -3.72
CA MET A 103 10.84 1.94 -4.01
C MET A 103 11.54 1.46 -2.73
N PRO A 104 12.22 0.28 -2.76
CA PRO A 104 12.28 -0.70 -3.83
C PRO A 104 11.24 -1.83 -3.72
N VAL A 105 10.72 -2.10 -2.52
CA VAL A 105 9.85 -3.27 -2.24
C VAL A 105 8.46 -3.11 -2.86
N GLY A 106 7.90 -1.91 -2.75
CA GLY A 106 6.58 -1.59 -3.32
C GLY A 106 6.54 -1.72 -4.83
N THR A 107 7.61 -1.30 -5.53
CA THR A 107 7.70 -1.39 -6.98
C THR A 107 7.65 -2.85 -7.45
N VAL A 108 8.42 -3.74 -6.81
CA VAL A 108 8.43 -5.17 -7.17
C VAL A 108 7.06 -5.79 -6.94
N LEU A 109 6.46 -5.51 -5.78
CA LEU A 109 5.14 -6.05 -5.44
C LEU A 109 4.05 -5.49 -6.34
N GLY A 110 4.06 -4.18 -6.60
CA GLY A 110 3.09 -3.50 -7.45
C GLY A 110 3.12 -4.01 -8.89
N VAL A 111 4.31 -4.13 -9.49
CA VAL A 111 4.49 -4.68 -10.85
C VAL A 111 4.02 -6.14 -10.90
N PHE A 112 4.39 -6.95 -9.91
CA PHE A 112 3.96 -8.35 -9.85
C PHE A 112 2.44 -8.47 -9.73
N THR A 113 1.84 -7.61 -8.91
CA THR A 113 0.38 -7.51 -8.76
C THR A 113 -0.30 -7.19 -10.08
N ILE A 114 0.20 -6.20 -10.81
CA ILE A 114 -0.36 -5.82 -12.12
C ILE A 114 -0.22 -6.96 -13.11
N ILE A 115 0.96 -7.58 -13.23
CA ILE A 115 1.20 -8.69 -14.17
C ILE A 115 0.24 -9.87 -13.89
N VAL A 116 0.04 -10.22 -12.62
CA VAL A 116 -0.86 -11.32 -12.25
C VAL A 116 -2.32 -10.95 -12.51
N LEU A 117 -2.74 -9.72 -12.17
CA LEU A 117 -4.12 -9.28 -12.35
C LEU A 117 -4.52 -9.11 -13.83
N VAL A 118 -3.59 -8.74 -14.69
CA VAL A 118 -3.87 -8.54 -16.13
C VAL A 118 -4.08 -9.86 -16.87
N ARG A 119 -3.66 -11.00 -16.32
CA ARG A 119 -3.90 -12.32 -16.92
C ARG A 119 -5.40 -12.59 -17.08
N ASP A 120 -5.80 -13.08 -18.25
CA ASP A 120 -7.21 -13.35 -18.56
C ASP A 120 -7.81 -14.44 -17.66
N SER A 121 -7.02 -15.45 -17.30
CA SER A 121 -7.42 -16.47 -16.32
C SER A 121 -7.75 -15.86 -14.95
N VAL A 122 -7.04 -14.83 -14.52
CA VAL A 122 -7.26 -14.15 -13.25
C VAL A 122 -8.45 -13.19 -13.36
N LYS A 123 -8.61 -12.46 -14.47
CA LYS A 123 -9.80 -11.64 -14.74
C LYS A 123 -11.09 -12.45 -14.65
N ALA A 124 -11.09 -13.68 -15.21
CA ALA A 124 -12.21 -14.59 -15.13
C ALA A 124 -12.55 -14.98 -13.67
N LEU A 125 -11.54 -15.14 -12.79
CA LEU A 125 -11.75 -15.41 -11.37
C LEU A 125 -12.40 -14.23 -10.61
N PHE A 126 -12.25 -13.00 -11.11
CA PHE A 126 -12.92 -11.81 -10.62
C PHE A 126 -14.28 -11.53 -11.29
N GLY A 127 -14.77 -12.48 -12.12
CA GLY A 127 -16.05 -12.35 -12.83
C GLY A 127 -16.06 -11.28 -13.92
N ARG A 128 -14.89 -10.90 -14.45
CA ARG A 128 -14.82 -9.97 -15.58
C ARG A 128 -14.86 -10.72 -16.91
N PRO A 129 -15.57 -10.18 -17.93
CA PRO A 129 -15.53 -10.75 -19.27
C PRO A 129 -14.09 -10.71 -19.78
N VAL A 130 -13.61 -11.85 -20.23
CA VAL A 130 -12.35 -11.96 -20.97
C VAL A 130 -12.64 -11.42 -22.36
N THR A 131 -12.02 -10.31 -22.75
CA THR A 131 -12.03 -9.86 -24.13
C THR A 131 -11.21 -10.87 -24.94
N SER A 132 -11.93 -11.78 -25.59
CA SER A 132 -11.36 -12.68 -26.60
C SER A 132 -11.05 -11.87 -27.87
N ASP A 133 -10.00 -11.06 -27.81
CA ASP A 133 -9.43 -10.40 -29.01
C ASP A 133 -8.43 -11.34 -29.71
N ALA A 134 -8.83 -12.57 -29.93
CA ALA A 134 -8.05 -13.50 -30.76
C ALA A 134 -8.97 -14.49 -31.50
N ALA A 135 -10.04 -13.96 -32.09
CA ALA A 135 -10.78 -14.69 -33.11
C ALA A 135 -11.13 -13.71 -34.24
N THR A 136 -10.10 -13.21 -34.93
CA THR A 136 -10.25 -12.85 -36.33
C THR A 136 -10.24 -14.18 -37.07
N PRO A 137 -11.35 -14.65 -37.62
CA PRO A 137 -11.28 -15.71 -38.62
C PRO A 137 -10.53 -15.12 -39.81
N VAL A 138 -9.35 -15.68 -40.08
CA VAL A 138 -8.72 -15.52 -41.38
C VAL A 138 -9.73 -16.06 -42.37
N ALA A 139 -10.40 -15.14 -43.10
CA ALA A 139 -11.16 -15.52 -44.27
C ALA A 139 -10.15 -16.07 -45.30
N GLU A 140 -10.22 -17.38 -45.49
CA GLU A 140 -9.64 -17.99 -46.67
C GLU A 140 -10.45 -17.55 -47.90
N ASP A 141 -9.81 -16.77 -48.76
CA ASP A 141 -10.13 -16.66 -50.19
C ASP A 141 -9.06 -17.42 -50.97
#